data_c295ebc7b34ef79e7468453e9febe87b
#
_entry.id   c295ebc7b34ef79e7468453e9febe87b
#
_cell.length_a   1.000
_cell.length_b   1.000
_cell.length_c   1.000
_cell.angle_alpha   90.00
_cell.angle_beta   90.00
_cell.angle_gamma   90.00
#
_symmetry.space_group_name_H-M   'P 1'
#
loop_
_entity.id
_entity.type
_entity.pdbx_description
1 polymer ?
#
loop_
_entity_poly.entity_id
_entity_poly.type
_entity_poly.pdbx_seq_one_letter_code
_entity_poly.pdbx_strand_id
1 'polypeptide(L)'
;VSFHGGGEGAKYQHITRANEFFIGENRGNPYAFARMAIDAGADVVLGSGPHVTRAVDLYKNRFIAYSLGNFCTYGQFNLNGPNGVAPLLELNINKKGEFISAKVTSIKQEKNKHMSVDPTGRAFQLLKELTQTDIPEAELVFSTGGMITRK
;
A
#
# COMPACT_ATOMS: atom_id res chain seq x y z
N VAL A 1 -6.40 -0.48 11.98
CA VAL A 1 -5.12 0.06 12.45
C VAL A 1 -4.48 0.86 11.32
N SER A 2 -3.95 2.05 11.62
CA SER A 2 -3.07 2.80 10.73
C SER A 2 -1.68 2.85 11.37
N PHE A 3 -0.61 2.68 10.55
CA PHE A 3 0.76 2.77 11.04
C PHE A 3 1.65 3.60 10.10
N HIS A 4 2.72 4.12 10.65
CA HIS A 4 3.76 4.84 9.93
C HIS A 4 5.11 4.17 10.21
N GLY A 5 5.74 3.58 9.19
CA GLY A 5 6.99 2.83 9.36
C GLY A 5 7.57 2.31 8.06
N GLY A 6 8.74 1.73 8.15
CA GLY A 6 9.52 1.27 7.00
C GLY A 6 10.48 2.31 6.45
N GLY A 7 11.39 1.88 5.59
CA GLY A 7 12.33 2.74 4.90
C GLY A 7 11.66 3.60 3.82
N GLU A 8 12.27 4.70 3.43
CA GLU A 8 11.66 5.69 2.54
C GLU A 8 12.26 5.66 1.11
N GLY A 9 11.41 5.96 0.13
CA GLY A 9 11.76 6.15 -1.26
C GLY A 9 11.73 4.88 -2.10
N ALA A 10 12.05 5.03 -3.39
CA ALA A 10 11.89 3.99 -4.41
C ALA A 10 12.63 2.67 -4.10
N LYS A 11 13.79 2.72 -3.43
CA LYS A 11 14.54 1.51 -3.05
C LYS A 11 13.83 0.63 -2.01
N TYR A 12 12.85 1.21 -1.31
CA TYR A 12 12.04 0.49 -0.31
C TYR A 12 10.64 0.17 -0.82
N GLN A 13 10.43 0.18 -2.13
CA GLN A 13 9.14 -0.13 -2.73
C GLN A 13 8.72 -1.59 -2.47
N HIS A 14 9.68 -2.52 -2.52
CA HIS A 14 9.44 -3.92 -2.20
C HIS A 14 9.35 -4.18 -0.70
N ILE A 15 8.45 -5.08 -0.30
CA ILE A 15 8.33 -5.55 1.06
C ILE A 15 9.40 -6.60 1.33
N THR A 16 10.29 -6.30 2.28
CA THR A 16 11.19 -7.29 2.86
C THR A 16 10.56 -7.87 4.12
N ARG A 17 10.74 -9.12 4.43
CA ARG A 17 10.21 -9.71 5.66
C ARG A 17 11.16 -9.52 6.86
N ALA A 18 11.90 -8.42 6.85
CA ALA A 18 12.95 -8.07 7.81
C ALA A 18 12.81 -6.62 8.29
N ASN A 19 13.58 -6.24 9.30
CA ASN A 19 13.67 -4.85 9.72
C ASN A 19 14.26 -3.99 8.61
N GLU A 20 13.64 -2.85 8.39
CA GLU A 20 14.10 -1.85 7.44
C GLU A 20 14.85 -0.72 8.17
N PHE A 21 15.93 -0.25 7.56
CA PHE A 21 16.77 0.80 8.13
C PHE A 21 16.82 1.99 7.16
N PHE A 22 16.59 3.20 7.66
CA PHE A 22 16.64 4.42 6.87
C PHE A 22 17.36 5.52 7.64
N ILE A 23 18.41 6.11 7.04
CA ILE A 23 19.28 7.15 7.65
C ILE A 23 19.78 6.72 9.05
N GLY A 24 20.23 5.47 9.18
CA GLY A 24 20.76 4.92 10.44
C GLY A 24 19.70 4.52 11.48
N GLU A 25 18.42 4.79 11.25
CA GLU A 25 17.34 4.42 12.14
C GLU A 25 16.71 3.09 11.76
N ASN A 26 16.38 2.28 12.75
CA ASN A 26 15.53 1.10 12.56
C ASN A 26 14.07 1.56 12.42
N ARG A 27 13.53 1.41 11.22
CA ARG A 27 12.14 1.79 10.88
C ARG A 27 11.15 0.63 11.03
N GLY A 28 11.57 -0.45 11.69
CA GLY A 28 10.76 -1.61 11.99
C GLY A 28 10.62 -2.60 10.84
N ASN A 29 9.78 -3.58 11.07
CA ASN A 29 9.40 -4.59 10.08
C ASN A 29 7.90 -4.43 9.74
N PRO A 30 7.56 -3.71 8.67
CA PRO A 30 6.16 -3.45 8.31
C PRO A 30 5.35 -4.73 8.07
N TYR A 31 5.97 -5.77 7.48
CA TYR A 31 5.32 -7.06 7.25
C TYR A 31 4.91 -7.74 8.56
N ALA A 32 5.84 -7.88 9.50
CA ALA A 32 5.57 -8.51 10.79
C ALA A 32 4.58 -7.69 11.62
N PHE A 33 4.74 -6.36 11.65
CA PHE A 33 3.84 -5.47 12.38
C PHE A 33 2.40 -5.57 11.90
N ALA A 34 2.18 -5.50 10.58
CA ALA A 34 0.83 -5.53 10.04
C ALA A 34 0.09 -6.85 10.32
N ARG A 35 0.79 -7.99 10.18
CA ARG A 35 0.21 -9.30 10.51
C ARG A 35 -0.03 -9.47 12.02
N MET A 36 0.86 -8.99 12.87
CA MET A 36 0.67 -8.97 14.32
C MET A 36 -0.55 -8.11 14.71
N ALA A 37 -0.78 -6.99 14.05
CA ALA A 37 -1.96 -6.16 14.28
C ALA A 37 -3.27 -6.91 13.95
N ILE A 38 -3.28 -7.68 12.83
CA ILE A 38 -4.42 -8.56 12.50
C ILE A 38 -4.59 -9.65 13.56
N ASP A 39 -3.50 -10.28 14.03
CA ASP A 39 -3.54 -11.30 15.08
C ASP A 39 -4.07 -10.75 16.40
N ALA A 40 -3.83 -9.47 16.66
CA ALA A 40 -4.39 -8.75 17.82
C ALA A 40 -5.84 -8.28 17.63
N GLY A 41 -6.48 -8.57 16.49
CA GLY A 41 -7.90 -8.31 16.24
C GLY A 41 -8.19 -7.10 15.32
N ALA A 42 -7.21 -6.56 14.62
CA ALA A 42 -7.48 -5.53 13.62
C ALA A 42 -8.21 -6.12 12.40
N ASP A 43 -9.22 -5.43 11.88
CA ASP A 43 -9.95 -5.83 10.68
C ASP A 43 -9.25 -5.37 9.39
N VAL A 44 -8.57 -4.22 9.45
CA VAL A 44 -7.85 -3.61 8.34
C VAL A 44 -6.57 -2.97 8.86
N VAL A 45 -5.48 -3.11 8.11
CA VAL A 45 -4.22 -2.39 8.40
C VAL A 45 -3.82 -1.54 7.20
N LEU A 46 -3.58 -0.25 7.44
CA LEU A 46 -3.17 0.71 6.43
C LEU A 46 -1.83 1.33 6.82
N GLY A 47 -0.83 1.12 5.98
CA GLY A 47 0.53 1.61 6.18
C GLY A 47 0.83 2.91 5.43
N SER A 48 1.74 3.68 6.01
CA SER A 48 2.32 4.90 5.46
C SER A 48 3.80 5.01 5.90
N GLY A 49 4.51 6.01 5.39
CA GLY A 49 5.91 6.28 5.75
C GLY A 49 6.90 6.09 4.61
N PRO A 50 6.84 5.02 3.81
CA PRO A 50 7.76 4.80 2.69
C PRO A 50 7.68 5.81 1.56
N HIS A 51 6.65 6.63 1.48
CA HIS A 51 6.42 7.62 0.41
C HIS A 51 6.34 7.01 -1.00
N VAL A 52 6.12 5.71 -1.10
CA VAL A 52 5.87 4.95 -2.34
C VAL A 52 4.75 3.95 -2.09
N THR A 53 4.01 3.63 -3.13
CA THR A 53 3.03 2.53 -3.10
C THR A 53 3.77 1.21 -2.91
N ARG A 54 3.31 0.37 -1.97
CA ARG A 54 3.80 -0.99 -1.72
C ARG A 54 2.72 -2.02 -1.97
N ALA A 55 3.08 -3.30 -1.85
CA ALA A 55 2.16 -4.43 -1.94
C ALA A 55 0.96 -4.31 -1.00
N VAL A 56 -0.11 -5.01 -1.35
CA VAL A 56 -1.23 -5.32 -0.45
C VAL A 56 -1.22 -6.81 -0.13
N ASP A 57 -1.88 -7.19 0.96
CA ASP A 57 -1.91 -8.57 1.45
C ASP A 57 -3.34 -8.94 1.88
N LEU A 58 -3.63 -10.22 1.88
CA LEU A 58 -4.82 -10.81 2.49
C LEU A 58 -4.39 -11.85 3.52
N TYR A 59 -4.34 -11.44 4.78
CA TYR A 59 -3.94 -12.31 5.88
C TYR A 59 -5.13 -12.62 6.79
N LYS A 60 -5.44 -13.88 7.00
CA LYS A 60 -6.61 -14.34 7.79
C LYS A 60 -7.92 -13.64 7.36
N ASN A 61 -8.14 -13.51 6.07
CA ASN A 61 -9.26 -12.79 5.46
C ASN A 61 -9.31 -11.28 5.77
N ARG A 62 -8.24 -10.68 6.28
CA ARG A 62 -8.13 -9.25 6.59
C ARG A 62 -7.21 -8.55 5.60
N PHE A 63 -7.60 -7.37 5.17
CA PHE A 63 -6.86 -6.60 4.18
C PHE A 63 -5.73 -5.79 4.84
N ILE A 64 -4.56 -5.85 4.23
CA ILE A 64 -3.40 -5.06 4.62
C ILE A 64 -2.91 -4.28 3.40
N ALA A 65 -2.68 -2.96 3.55
CA ALA A 65 -1.90 -2.16 2.62
C ALA A 65 -0.61 -1.74 3.31
N TYR A 66 0.54 -2.17 2.80
CA TYR A 66 1.83 -1.90 3.46
C TYR A 66 2.32 -0.46 3.30
N SER A 67 1.92 0.23 2.23
CA SER A 67 2.06 1.68 2.09
C SER A 67 1.18 2.20 0.95
N LEU A 68 0.48 3.29 1.22
CA LEU A 68 -0.38 3.98 0.27
C LEU A 68 0.33 5.12 -0.50
N GLY A 69 1.65 5.28 -0.32
CA GLY A 69 2.42 6.30 -1.02
C GLY A 69 2.08 7.74 -0.62
N ASN A 70 2.39 8.68 -1.52
CA ASN A 70 2.10 10.10 -1.34
C ASN A 70 0.77 10.44 -2.02
N PHE A 71 -0.26 10.72 -1.23
CA PHE A 71 -1.59 11.04 -1.75
C PHE A 71 -1.76 12.55 -2.02
N CYS A 72 -1.49 13.37 -1.00
CA CYS A 72 -1.64 14.82 -1.08
C CYS A 72 -0.55 15.46 -0.22
N THR A 73 0.64 15.62 -0.79
CA THR A 73 1.80 16.18 -0.11
C THR A 73 2.14 17.56 -0.65
N TYR A 74 2.69 18.42 0.20
CA TYR A 74 3.08 19.77 -0.14
C TYR A 74 4.55 20.04 0.25
N GLY A 75 5.21 20.94 -0.47
CA GLY A 75 6.57 21.41 -0.12
C GLY A 75 7.68 20.51 -0.63
N GLN A 76 8.54 20.05 0.27
CA GLN A 76 9.85 19.41 -0.03
C GLN A 76 9.79 17.92 -0.40
N PHE A 77 8.61 17.34 -0.53
CA PHE A 77 8.49 15.93 -0.88
C PHE A 77 9.03 15.61 -2.27
N ASN A 78 9.73 14.48 -2.38
CA ASN A 78 10.07 13.92 -3.67
C ASN A 78 8.84 13.28 -4.31
N LEU A 79 8.44 13.76 -5.47
CA LEU A 79 7.30 13.25 -6.24
C LEU A 79 7.74 12.63 -7.59
N ASN A 80 9.03 12.37 -7.77
CA ASN A 80 9.53 11.77 -9.00
C ASN A 80 9.27 10.25 -9.04
N GLY A 81 8.96 9.74 -10.22
CA GLY A 81 8.78 8.30 -10.45
C GLY A 81 7.66 7.70 -9.55
N PRO A 82 7.94 6.61 -8.81
CA PRO A 82 6.93 5.94 -7.99
C PRO A 82 6.45 6.79 -6.79
N ASN A 83 7.21 7.81 -6.39
CA ASN A 83 6.82 8.71 -5.32
C ASN A 83 5.68 9.67 -5.71
N GLY A 84 5.43 9.87 -7.01
CA GLY A 84 4.39 10.76 -7.53
C GLY A 84 3.06 10.07 -7.82
N VAL A 85 2.89 8.81 -7.41
CA VAL A 85 1.63 8.06 -7.60
C VAL A 85 1.18 7.39 -6.32
N ALA A 86 -0.13 7.36 -6.10
CA ALA A 86 -0.73 6.76 -4.92
C ALA A 86 -2.08 6.10 -5.25
N PRO A 87 -2.44 5.00 -4.59
CA PRO A 87 -3.78 4.42 -4.68
C PRO A 87 -4.74 5.13 -3.72
N LEU A 88 -5.90 5.52 -4.20
CA LEU A 88 -7.07 5.76 -3.36
C LEU A 88 -7.86 4.45 -3.30
N LEU A 89 -8.06 3.91 -2.10
CA LEU A 89 -8.73 2.64 -1.88
C LEU A 89 -10.14 2.85 -1.33
N GLU A 90 -11.12 2.24 -1.98
CA GLU A 90 -12.45 2.02 -1.43
C GLU A 90 -12.55 0.55 -1.03
N LEU A 91 -12.59 0.28 0.28
CA LEU A 91 -12.62 -1.07 0.83
C LEU A 91 -14.04 -1.48 1.21
N ASN A 92 -14.46 -2.68 0.79
CA ASN A 92 -15.66 -3.34 1.25
C ASN A 92 -15.29 -4.50 2.17
N ILE A 93 -15.77 -4.45 3.40
CA ILE A 93 -15.63 -5.50 4.41
C ILE A 93 -17.00 -5.95 4.90
N ASN A 94 -17.12 -7.18 5.34
CA ASN A 94 -18.37 -7.69 5.93
C ASN A 94 -18.48 -7.31 7.43
N LYS A 95 -19.61 -7.67 8.06
CA LYS A 95 -19.86 -7.38 9.49
C LYS A 95 -18.87 -8.06 10.45
N LYS A 96 -18.12 -9.05 9.96
CA LYS A 96 -17.05 -9.72 10.73
C LYS A 96 -15.67 -9.10 10.48
N GLY A 97 -15.60 -7.98 9.72
CA GLY A 97 -14.36 -7.32 9.35
C GLY A 97 -13.57 -8.03 8.23
N GLU A 98 -14.13 -9.07 7.59
CA GLU A 98 -13.43 -9.79 6.52
C GLU A 98 -13.52 -9.02 5.20
N PHE A 99 -12.42 -9.01 4.47
CA PHE A 99 -12.31 -8.37 3.16
C PHE A 99 -13.25 -9.00 2.14
N ILE A 100 -13.98 -8.19 1.40
CA ILE A 100 -14.84 -8.59 0.28
C ILE A 100 -14.19 -8.15 -1.03
N SER A 101 -13.93 -6.86 -1.17
CA SER A 101 -13.38 -6.27 -2.38
C SER A 101 -12.74 -4.90 -2.10
N ALA A 102 -11.91 -4.45 -3.02
CA ALA A 102 -11.44 -3.08 -3.06
C ALA A 102 -11.55 -2.50 -4.47
N LYS A 103 -11.83 -1.21 -4.55
CA LYS A 103 -11.70 -0.41 -5.74
C LYS A 103 -10.49 0.50 -5.59
N VAL A 104 -9.61 0.48 -6.57
CA VAL A 104 -8.43 1.33 -6.63
C VAL A 104 -8.63 2.43 -7.66
N THR A 105 -8.58 3.67 -7.23
CA THR A 105 -8.43 4.83 -8.13
C THR A 105 -6.97 5.27 -8.06
N SER A 106 -6.29 5.24 -9.19
CA SER A 106 -4.91 5.72 -9.27
C SER A 106 -4.88 7.24 -9.25
N ILE A 107 -4.08 7.80 -8.35
CA ILE A 107 -3.86 9.22 -8.19
C ILE A 107 -2.42 9.54 -8.58
N LYS A 108 -2.23 10.67 -9.24
CA LYS A 108 -0.89 11.24 -9.48
C LYS A 108 -0.77 12.63 -8.89
N GLN A 109 0.41 12.93 -8.45
CA GLN A 109 0.81 14.25 -7.95
C GLN A 109 2.13 14.67 -8.60
N GLU A 110 2.19 15.91 -9.06
CA GLU A 110 3.40 16.56 -9.55
C GLU A 110 3.74 17.76 -8.67
N LYS A 111 5.01 18.10 -8.59
CA LYS A 111 5.47 19.24 -7.78
C LYS A 111 4.72 20.53 -8.18
N ASN A 112 4.23 21.26 -7.19
CA ASN A 112 3.49 22.52 -7.34
C ASN A 112 2.16 22.39 -8.12
N LYS A 113 1.60 21.18 -8.22
CA LYS A 113 0.28 20.94 -8.79
C LYS A 113 -0.62 20.23 -7.79
N HIS A 114 -1.93 20.41 -7.94
CA HIS A 114 -2.90 19.60 -7.23
C HIS A 114 -2.82 18.14 -7.66
N MET A 115 -3.16 17.22 -6.76
CA MET A 115 -3.34 15.83 -7.12
C MET A 115 -4.47 15.69 -8.13
N SER A 116 -4.39 14.69 -9.00
CA SER A 116 -5.41 14.36 -9.98
C SER A 116 -5.50 12.86 -10.20
N VAL A 117 -6.61 12.40 -10.74
CA VAL A 117 -6.76 11.02 -11.19
C VAL A 117 -5.73 10.73 -12.28
N ASP A 118 -5.04 9.61 -12.14
CA ASP A 118 -4.14 9.11 -13.18
C ASP A 118 -4.90 8.14 -14.10
N PRO A 119 -5.24 8.56 -15.34
CA PRO A 119 -6.00 7.73 -16.27
C PRO A 119 -5.20 6.50 -16.77
N THR A 120 -3.88 6.50 -16.58
CA THR A 120 -3.04 5.35 -16.95
C THR A 120 -3.11 4.19 -15.95
N GLY A 121 -3.71 4.42 -14.77
CA GLY A 121 -3.89 3.38 -13.76
C GLY A 121 -2.60 2.92 -13.08
N ARG A 122 -1.55 3.72 -13.05
CA ARG A 122 -0.20 3.33 -12.64
C ARG A 122 -0.14 2.81 -11.20
N ALA A 123 -0.85 3.44 -10.26
CA ALA A 123 -0.86 2.98 -8.87
C ALA A 123 -1.48 1.58 -8.73
N PHE A 124 -2.56 1.29 -9.47
CA PHE A 124 -3.16 -0.04 -9.51
C PHE A 124 -2.21 -1.09 -10.09
N GLN A 125 -1.51 -0.75 -11.16
CA GLN A 125 -0.53 -1.65 -11.77
C GLN A 125 0.63 -1.95 -10.81
N LEU A 126 1.16 -0.94 -10.13
CA LEU A 126 2.18 -1.11 -9.10
C LEU A 126 1.70 -2.01 -7.96
N LEU A 127 0.48 -1.78 -7.44
CA LEU A 127 -0.10 -2.66 -6.40
C LEU A 127 -0.14 -4.11 -6.85
N LYS A 128 -0.60 -4.37 -8.09
CA LYS A 128 -0.67 -5.72 -8.66
C LYS A 128 0.71 -6.35 -8.75
N GLU A 129 1.66 -5.68 -9.40
CA GLU A 129 3.02 -6.18 -9.63
C GLU A 129 3.75 -6.46 -8.30
N LEU A 130 3.72 -5.51 -7.38
CA LEU A 130 4.36 -5.65 -6.07
C LEU A 130 3.71 -6.75 -5.23
N THR A 131 2.38 -6.87 -5.26
CA THR A 131 1.70 -7.95 -4.53
C THR A 131 2.08 -9.31 -5.08
N GLN A 132 2.10 -9.47 -6.40
CA GLN A 132 2.49 -10.73 -7.04
C GLN A 132 3.95 -11.11 -6.77
N THR A 133 4.83 -10.14 -6.64
CA THR A 133 6.26 -10.35 -6.41
C THR A 133 6.58 -10.58 -4.93
N ASP A 134 6.05 -9.74 -4.05
CA ASP A 134 6.48 -9.69 -2.64
C ASP A 134 5.61 -10.58 -1.74
N ILE A 135 4.32 -10.75 -2.09
CA ILE A 135 3.33 -11.51 -1.33
C ILE A 135 2.58 -12.49 -2.26
N PRO A 136 3.30 -13.41 -2.92
CA PRO A 136 2.70 -14.33 -3.90
C PRO A 136 1.63 -15.25 -3.28
N GLU A 137 1.67 -15.43 -1.95
CA GLU A 137 0.67 -16.16 -1.19
C GLU A 137 -0.64 -15.39 -0.95
N ALA A 138 -0.69 -14.08 -1.24
CA ALA A 138 -1.92 -13.31 -1.10
C ALA A 138 -2.97 -13.83 -2.11
N GLU A 139 -4.08 -14.34 -1.58
CA GLU A 139 -5.19 -14.86 -2.39
C GLU A 139 -6.06 -13.74 -2.95
N LEU A 140 -5.42 -12.83 -3.73
CA LEU A 140 -6.04 -11.67 -4.34
C LEU A 140 -6.05 -11.76 -5.87
N VAL A 141 -7.16 -11.35 -6.46
CA VAL A 141 -7.36 -11.23 -7.91
C VAL A 141 -7.44 -9.74 -8.26
N PHE A 142 -6.59 -9.32 -9.19
CA PHE A 142 -6.57 -7.96 -9.74
C PHE A 142 -7.22 -7.98 -11.12
N SER A 143 -8.38 -7.36 -11.26
CA SER A 143 -9.16 -7.34 -12.50
C SER A 143 -9.25 -5.92 -13.09
N THR A 144 -9.75 -5.85 -14.33
CA THR A 144 -9.90 -4.59 -15.05
C THR A 144 -10.70 -3.57 -14.25
N GLY A 145 -10.48 -2.29 -14.55
CA GLY A 145 -11.18 -1.20 -13.87
C GLY A 145 -10.72 -0.95 -12.43
N GLY A 146 -9.57 -1.49 -11.99
CA GLY A 146 -9.02 -1.22 -10.66
C GLY A 146 -9.64 -2.05 -9.53
N MET A 147 -10.26 -3.19 -9.83
CA MET A 147 -10.88 -4.03 -8.82
C MET A 147 -9.91 -5.06 -8.24
N ILE A 148 -9.97 -5.23 -6.93
CA ILE A 148 -9.29 -6.30 -6.18
C ILE A 148 -10.35 -7.11 -5.46
N THR A 149 -10.32 -8.43 -5.63
CA THR A 149 -11.22 -9.38 -4.96
C THR A 149 -10.42 -10.54 -4.38
N ARG A 150 -11.06 -11.35 -3.56
CA ARG A 150 -10.50 -12.65 -3.13
C ARG A 150 -10.54 -13.62 -4.32
N LYS A 151 -9.61 -14.59 -4.30
CA LYS A 151 -9.69 -15.79 -5.13
C LYS A 151 -10.89 -16.65 -4.75
#